data_4ffa3520c9755335810f1673d2150a42
#
_entry.id   4ffa3520c9755335810f1673d2150a42
#
_cell.length_a   1.000
_cell.length_b   1.000
_cell.length_c   1.000
_cell.angle_alpha   90.00
_cell.angle_beta   90.00
_cell.angle_gamma   90.00
#
_symmetry.space_group_name_H-M   'P 1'
#
loop_
_entity.id
_entity.type
_entity.pdbx_description
1 polymer ?
#
loop_
_entity_poly.entity_id
_entity_poly.type
_entity_poly.pdbx_seq_one_letter_code
_entity_poly.pdbx_strand_id
1 'polypeptide(L)'
;SQWHQNNQSPRLTVEAEIVSRHEDVSVHHHNTGNGAGHISHSTTYYATFQVASGDRMEFQVPRREYGFLVEGDRGRLTFQGTRFLGFERM
;
A
#
# COMPACT_ATOMS: atom_id res chain seq x y z
N SER A 1 -14.10 9.42 9.61
CA SER A 1 -13.53 8.83 8.40
C SER A 1 -12.15 8.23 8.70
N GLN A 2 -11.70 7.35 7.87
CA GLN A 2 -10.39 6.72 8.01
C GLN A 2 -9.26 7.76 7.95
N TRP A 3 -9.39 8.76 7.09
CA TRP A 3 -8.41 9.83 6.98
C TRP A 3 -8.27 10.58 8.32
N HIS A 4 -9.38 10.88 8.95
CA HIS A 4 -9.40 11.60 10.22
C HIS A 4 -8.76 10.75 11.33
N GLN A 5 -9.09 9.46 11.36
CA GLN A 5 -8.48 8.52 12.30
C GLN A 5 -6.96 8.44 12.13
N ASN A 6 -6.49 8.34 10.90
CA ASN A 6 -5.07 8.23 10.63
C ASN A 6 -4.31 9.46 11.09
N ASN A 7 -4.90 10.65 10.94
CA ASN A 7 -4.27 11.88 11.37
C ASN A 7 -4.19 12.01 12.89
N GLN A 8 -5.05 11.30 13.61
CA GLN A 8 -5.04 11.28 15.06
C GLN A 8 -4.16 10.17 15.64
N SER A 9 -3.78 9.21 14.82
CA SER A 9 -2.92 8.11 15.24
C SER A 9 -1.46 8.57 15.34
N PRO A 10 -0.68 8.01 16.27
CA PRO A 10 0.75 8.33 16.33
C PRO A 10 1.47 7.75 15.14
N ARG A 11 2.52 8.46 14.71
CA ARG A 11 3.45 7.94 13.71
C ARG A 11 4.38 6.95 14.38
N LEU A 12 4.45 5.74 13.84
CA LEU A 12 5.26 4.66 14.40
C LEU A 12 6.29 4.19 13.38
N THR A 13 7.48 3.85 13.89
CA THR A 13 8.51 3.22 13.08
C THR A 13 8.90 1.91 13.77
N VAL A 14 8.77 0.81 13.03
CA VAL A 14 9.04 -0.53 13.56
C VAL A 14 9.88 -1.33 12.56
N GLU A 15 10.62 -2.29 13.07
CA GLU A 15 11.30 -3.24 12.19
C GLU A 15 10.28 -4.21 11.61
N ALA A 16 10.39 -4.46 10.30
CA ALA A 16 9.45 -5.32 9.61
C ALA A 16 10.12 -6.00 8.42
N GLU A 17 9.54 -7.12 8.02
CA GLU A 17 9.94 -7.85 6.83
C GLU A 17 8.81 -7.81 5.82
N ILE A 18 9.14 -7.59 4.55
CA ILE A 18 8.15 -7.65 3.48
C ILE A 18 7.90 -9.12 3.16
N VAL A 19 6.70 -9.60 3.50
CA VAL A 19 6.35 -11.01 3.30
C VAL A 19 5.58 -11.24 2.03
N SER A 20 4.89 -10.23 1.52
CA SER A 20 4.23 -10.32 0.21
C SER A 20 3.93 -8.93 -0.32
N ARG A 21 3.68 -8.87 -1.62
CA ARG A 21 3.21 -7.66 -2.29
C ARG A 21 2.33 -8.06 -3.46
N HIS A 22 1.34 -7.25 -3.78
CA HIS A 22 0.47 -7.53 -4.90
C HIS A 22 -0.10 -6.26 -5.51
N GLU A 23 -0.56 -6.40 -6.74
CA GLU A 23 -1.24 -5.34 -7.46
C GLU A 23 -2.71 -5.71 -7.59
N ASP A 24 -3.56 -4.71 -7.48
CA ASP A 24 -4.98 -4.85 -7.70
C ASP A 24 -5.37 -3.95 -8.87
N VAL A 25 -5.74 -4.56 -9.99
CA VAL A 25 -6.09 -3.82 -11.20
C VAL A 25 -7.60 -3.76 -11.31
N SER A 26 -8.13 -2.54 -11.34
CA SER A 26 -9.55 -2.29 -11.54
C SER A 26 -9.79 -1.78 -12.95
N VAL A 27 -10.78 -2.35 -13.62
CA VAL A 27 -11.17 -1.94 -14.97
C VAL A 27 -12.49 -1.20 -14.87
N HIS A 28 -12.52 0.02 -15.38
CA HIS A 28 -13.71 0.86 -15.36
C HIS A 28 -14.23 1.05 -16.78
N HIS A 29 -15.50 0.70 -16.99
CA HIS A 29 -16.17 0.93 -18.25
C HIS A 29 -17.02 2.18 -18.16
N HIS A 30 -16.72 3.17 -19.02
CA HIS A 30 -17.49 4.37 -19.09
C HIS A 30 -18.27 4.38 -20.39
N ASN A 31 -19.60 4.39 -20.30
CA ASN A 31 -20.49 4.46 -21.44
C ASN A 31 -20.82 5.93 -21.67
N THR A 32 -20.30 6.50 -22.75
CA THR A 32 -20.69 7.84 -23.16
C THR A 32 -21.84 7.74 -24.14
N GLY A 33 -22.76 8.70 -24.11
CA GLY A 33 -24.03 8.64 -24.86
C GLY A 33 -23.90 8.59 -26.39
N ASN A 34 -22.73 8.75 -26.97
CA ASN A 34 -22.49 8.66 -28.41
C ASN A 34 -21.90 7.30 -28.82
N GLY A 35 -21.93 6.30 -27.94
CA GLY A 35 -21.53 4.96 -28.27
C GLY A 35 -20.05 4.67 -28.22
N ALA A 36 -19.21 5.65 -27.97
CA ALA A 36 -17.78 5.44 -27.78
C ALA A 36 -17.55 5.06 -26.32
N GLY A 37 -17.32 3.79 -26.07
CA GLY A 37 -16.98 3.32 -24.72
C GLY A 37 -15.53 3.65 -24.37
N HIS A 38 -15.32 4.12 -23.16
CA HIS A 38 -13.97 4.29 -22.63
C HIS A 38 -13.70 3.22 -21.60
N ILE A 39 -12.56 2.54 -21.75
CA ILE A 39 -12.08 1.59 -20.76
C ILE A 39 -10.90 2.26 -20.08
N SER A 40 -11.02 2.47 -18.78
CA SER A 40 -9.91 2.98 -17.99
C SER A 40 -9.47 1.92 -16.99
N HIS A 41 -8.17 1.91 -16.72
CA HIS A 41 -7.57 0.98 -15.78
C HIS A 41 -6.96 1.78 -14.63
N SER A 42 -7.20 1.32 -13.41
CA SER A 42 -6.47 1.84 -12.27
C SER A 42 -5.83 0.69 -11.54
N THR A 43 -4.59 0.89 -11.10
CA THR A 43 -3.84 -0.13 -10.38
C THR A 43 -3.54 0.38 -8.98
N THR A 44 -3.88 -0.43 -7.98
CA THR A 44 -3.57 -0.14 -6.59
C THR A 44 -2.52 -1.15 -6.13
N TYR A 45 -1.52 -0.67 -5.43
CA TYR A 45 -0.40 -1.49 -4.99
C TYR A 45 -0.47 -1.70 -3.48
N TYR A 46 -0.21 -2.93 -3.06
CA TYR A 46 -0.25 -3.31 -1.65
C TYR A 46 1.00 -4.06 -1.27
N ALA A 47 1.43 -3.89 -0.03
CA ALA A 47 2.52 -4.66 0.53
C ALA A 47 2.14 -5.13 1.92
N THR A 48 2.49 -6.36 2.26
CA THR A 48 2.25 -6.93 3.58
C THR A 48 3.58 -7.02 4.32
N PHE A 49 3.59 -6.47 5.52
CA PHE A 49 4.76 -6.43 6.38
C PHE A 49 4.51 -7.28 7.61
N GLN A 50 5.52 -8.04 8.01
CA GLN A 50 5.48 -8.81 9.25
C GLN A 50 6.41 -8.16 10.25
N VAL A 51 5.89 -7.78 11.41
CA VAL A 51 6.66 -7.16 12.48
C VAL A 51 7.20 -8.21 13.44
N ALA A 52 8.06 -7.78 14.38
CA ALA A 52 8.77 -8.70 15.28
C ALA A 52 7.84 -9.59 16.12
N SER A 53 6.63 -9.10 16.43
CA SER A 53 5.64 -9.87 17.16
C SER A 53 5.04 -11.03 16.36
N GLY A 54 5.28 -11.06 15.04
CA GLY A 54 4.66 -12.02 14.14
C GLY A 54 3.38 -11.50 13.48
N ASP A 55 2.91 -10.35 13.89
CA ASP A 55 1.73 -9.75 13.29
C ASP A 55 2.01 -9.27 11.88
N ARG A 56 1.03 -9.42 11.01
CA ARG A 56 1.11 -8.98 9.62
C ARG A 56 0.19 -7.80 9.40
N MET A 57 0.71 -6.81 8.68
CA MET A 57 -0.06 -5.62 8.34
C MET A 57 0.07 -5.35 6.86
N GLU A 58 -1.09 -5.16 6.20
CA GLU A 58 -1.11 -4.81 4.79
C GLU A 58 -1.36 -3.32 4.65
N PHE A 59 -0.57 -2.68 3.78
CA PHE A 59 -0.72 -1.26 3.49
C PHE A 59 -0.80 -1.05 1.99
N GLN A 60 -1.62 -0.07 1.61
CA GLN A 60 -1.59 0.46 0.26
C GLN A 60 -0.34 1.33 0.13
N VAL A 61 0.47 1.06 -0.89
CA VAL A 61 1.72 1.78 -1.10
C VAL A 61 1.71 2.52 -2.43
N PRO A 62 2.42 3.66 -2.55
CA PRO A 62 2.52 4.35 -3.84
C PRO A 62 3.27 3.49 -4.85
N ARG A 63 2.97 3.70 -6.13
CA ARG A 63 3.61 2.97 -7.22
C ARG A 63 5.14 3.05 -7.14
N ARG A 64 5.68 4.23 -6.87
CA ARG A 64 7.13 4.43 -6.79
C ARG A 64 7.77 3.61 -5.67
N GLU A 65 7.06 3.48 -4.55
CA GLU A 65 7.55 2.68 -3.42
C GLU A 65 7.46 1.19 -3.73
N TYR A 66 6.38 0.78 -4.38
CA TYR A 66 6.15 -0.62 -4.72
C TYR A 66 7.31 -1.21 -5.53
N GLY A 67 7.88 -0.41 -6.43
CA GLY A 67 9.01 -0.85 -7.26
C GLY A 67 10.29 -1.13 -6.47
N PHE A 68 10.43 -0.56 -5.28
CA PHE A 68 11.59 -0.76 -4.43
C PHE A 68 11.37 -1.82 -3.35
N LEU A 69 10.13 -2.27 -3.17
CA LEU A 69 9.81 -3.26 -2.14
C LEU A 69 10.02 -4.66 -2.70
N VAL A 70 10.86 -5.44 -2.03
CA VAL A 70 11.18 -6.81 -2.45
C VAL A 70 10.82 -7.77 -1.33
N GLU A 71 10.12 -8.85 -1.68
CA GLU A 71 9.76 -9.87 -0.70
C GLU A 71 11.02 -10.45 -0.05
N GLY A 72 10.99 -10.54 1.27
CA GLY A 72 12.12 -11.01 2.06
C GLY A 72 13.03 -9.91 2.59
N ASP A 73 12.87 -8.67 2.10
CA ASP A 73 13.66 -7.55 2.60
C ASP A 73 13.22 -7.18 4.01
N ARG A 74 14.19 -6.82 4.83
CA ARG A 74 13.97 -6.30 6.18
C ARG A 74 14.35 -4.84 6.23
N GLY A 75 13.63 -4.08 7.03
CA GLY A 75 13.92 -2.67 7.19
C GLY A 75 13.02 -2.04 8.24
N ARG A 76 12.97 -0.73 8.22
CA ARG A 76 12.13 0.06 9.12
C ARG A 76 10.91 0.53 8.39
N LEU A 77 9.76 0.11 8.87
CA LEU A 77 8.46 0.52 8.35
C LEU A 77 7.96 1.69 9.18
N THR A 78 7.61 2.78 8.52
CA THR A 78 6.97 3.93 9.17
C THR A 78 5.54 4.03 8.67
N PHE A 79 4.61 4.11 9.60
CA PHE A 79 3.19 4.19 9.29
C PHE A 79 2.45 5.02 10.33
N GLN A 80 1.26 5.44 9.98
CA GLN A 80 0.38 6.19 10.87
C GLN A 80 -1.04 5.64 10.69
N GLY A 81 -1.53 4.91 11.68
CA GLY A 81 -2.81 4.21 11.56
C GLY A 81 -2.75 3.19 10.43
N THR A 82 -3.56 3.37 9.39
CA THR A 82 -3.57 2.51 8.21
C THR A 82 -2.80 3.11 7.03
N ARG A 83 -2.12 4.24 7.25
CA ARG A 83 -1.39 4.94 6.20
C ARG A 83 0.07 4.53 6.19
N PHE A 84 0.53 4.06 5.03
CA PHE A 84 1.95 3.80 4.81
C PHE A 84 2.69 5.12 4.61
N LEU A 85 3.78 5.33 5.33
CA LEU A 85 4.58 6.53 5.21
C LEU A 85 5.94 6.27 4.58
N GLY A 86 6.52 5.10 4.80
CA GLY A 86 7.78 4.75 4.19
C GLY A 86 8.35 3.45 4.70
N PHE A 87 9.30 2.91 3.95
CA PHE A 87 10.04 1.72 4.34
C PHE A 87 11.49 1.92 3.95
N GLU A 88 12.38 1.80 4.91
CA GLU A 88 13.82 1.97 4.70
C GLU A 88 14.53 0.67 4.99
N ARG A 89 15.22 0.13 4.00
CA ARG A 89 15.98 -1.11 4.15
C ARG A 89 17.12 -0.94 5.14
N MET A 90 17.33 -1.99 5.91
CA MET A 90 18.50 -2.06 6.79
C MET A 90 19.68 -2.67 6.06
#